data_7ddb120a5d27dbbe39a04c030f8db990
#
_entry.id   7ddb120a5d27dbbe39a04c030f8db990
#
_cell.length_a   1.000
_cell.length_b   1.000
_cell.length_c   1.000
_cell.angle_alpha   90.00
_cell.angle_beta   90.00
_cell.angle_gamma   90.00
#
_symmetry.space_group_name_H-M   'P 1'
#
loop_
_entity.id
_entity.type
_entity.pdbx_description
1 polymer ?
#
loop_
_entity_poly.entity_id
_entity_poly.type
_entity_poly.pdbx_seq_one_letter_code
_entity_poly.pdbx_strand_id
1 'polypeptide(L)'
;MFSKLKKTWYADDFSYFIRNFGVFTLIFSTMTLIILQVMHSSLYTSVDDTLHGLSNNPQAVIQLAVNRATEEIKDLENAATDTSKTEIKPNVSSNTEVILFDKNFTQLLSGNRFLGLDKIKLEKKELGHIYQIQVFNSYGQEEIYRMILMETNISSVSTNIKYAAVLINTSQLEQASQKHEQLIVIVMASFWILSLLASLYLARVSVRPLLESMQKQQSFVENASHELRTPLA
;
A
#
# COMPACT_ATOMS: atom_id res chain seq x y z
N MET A 1 -51.47 -7.11 27.39
CA MET A 1 -51.37 -6.32 26.13
C MET A 1 -50.08 -5.50 26.08
N PHE A 2 -49.69 -4.81 27.15
CA PHE A 2 -48.47 -3.98 27.23
C PHE A 2 -47.14 -4.70 26.99
N SER A 3 -47.01 -5.98 27.33
CA SER A 3 -45.78 -6.75 27.16
C SER A 3 -45.47 -7.10 25.69
N LYS A 4 -46.49 -7.28 24.85
CA LYS A 4 -46.35 -7.53 23.40
C LYS A 4 -45.97 -6.25 22.66
N LEU A 5 -46.51 -5.10 23.04
CA LEU A 5 -46.16 -3.80 22.46
C LEU A 5 -44.68 -3.44 22.74
N LYS A 6 -44.19 -3.71 23.94
CA LYS A 6 -42.79 -3.45 24.31
C LYS A 6 -41.82 -4.32 23.53
N LYS A 7 -42.20 -5.54 23.16
CA LYS A 7 -41.39 -6.50 22.40
C LYS A 7 -41.28 -6.14 20.91
N THR A 8 -42.38 -5.58 20.33
CA THR A 8 -42.36 -5.08 18.95
C THR A 8 -41.55 -3.80 18.82
N TRP A 9 -41.57 -2.90 19.80
CA TRP A 9 -40.76 -1.68 19.82
C TRP A 9 -39.26 -1.96 19.71
N TYR A 10 -38.75 -2.92 20.46
CA TYR A 10 -37.33 -3.31 20.36
C TYR A 10 -36.98 -3.94 19.01
N ALA A 11 -37.91 -4.61 18.36
CA ALA A 11 -37.71 -5.24 17.07
C ALA A 11 -37.62 -4.20 15.93
N ASP A 12 -38.44 -3.15 15.98
CA ASP A 12 -38.45 -2.09 14.98
C ASP A 12 -37.19 -1.20 15.10
N ASP A 13 -36.84 -0.75 16.30
CA ASP A 13 -35.61 -0.01 16.57
C ASP A 13 -34.37 -0.79 16.10
N PHE A 14 -34.35 -2.11 16.35
CA PHE A 14 -33.27 -2.98 15.94
C PHE A 14 -33.20 -3.16 14.42
N SER A 15 -34.32 -3.23 13.73
CA SER A 15 -34.39 -3.31 12.26
C SER A 15 -33.84 -2.03 11.61
N TYR A 16 -34.21 -0.85 12.11
CA TYR A 16 -33.66 0.43 11.64
C TYR A 16 -32.17 0.55 11.92
N PHE A 17 -31.73 0.13 13.10
CA PHE A 17 -30.32 0.09 13.48
C PHE A 17 -29.51 -0.79 12.50
N ILE A 18 -29.93 -2.03 12.26
CA ILE A 18 -29.23 -2.96 11.36
C ILE A 18 -29.16 -2.39 9.95
N ARG A 19 -30.24 -1.80 9.46
CA ARG A 19 -30.29 -1.22 8.11
C ARG A 19 -29.30 -0.07 7.97
N ASN A 20 -29.30 0.88 8.90
CA ASN A 20 -28.42 2.02 8.87
C ASN A 20 -26.95 1.60 9.08
N PHE A 21 -26.70 0.75 10.05
CA PHE A 21 -25.34 0.23 10.32
C PHE A 21 -24.83 -0.60 9.14
N GLY A 22 -25.68 -1.39 8.50
CA GLY A 22 -25.33 -2.16 7.30
C GLY A 22 -24.90 -1.27 6.14
N VAL A 23 -25.62 -0.17 5.90
CA VAL A 23 -25.24 0.81 4.86
C VAL A 23 -23.90 1.47 5.17
N PHE A 24 -23.69 1.95 6.39
CA PHE A 24 -22.40 2.55 6.78
C PHE A 24 -21.25 1.54 6.70
N THR A 25 -21.48 0.32 7.15
CA THR A 25 -20.49 -0.78 7.06
C THR A 25 -20.10 -1.04 5.62
N LEU A 26 -21.06 -1.11 4.71
CA LEU A 26 -20.82 -1.34 3.29
C LEU A 26 -20.00 -0.19 2.68
N ILE A 27 -20.37 1.06 2.96
CA ILE A 27 -19.66 2.24 2.47
C ILE A 27 -18.21 2.26 2.97
N PHE A 28 -18.01 2.11 4.28
CA PHE A 28 -16.65 2.15 4.85
C PHE A 28 -15.79 0.97 4.41
N SER A 29 -16.36 -0.24 4.29
CA SER A 29 -15.63 -1.40 3.78
C SER A 29 -15.19 -1.19 2.34
N THR A 30 -16.10 -0.71 1.47
CA THR A 30 -15.77 -0.43 0.08
C THR A 30 -14.71 0.67 -0.04
N MET A 31 -14.84 1.74 0.75
CA MET A 31 -13.87 2.83 0.77
C MET A 31 -12.49 2.35 1.26
N THR A 32 -12.44 1.52 2.30
CA THR A 32 -11.19 0.93 2.79
C THR A 32 -10.51 0.10 1.71
N LEU A 33 -11.25 -0.78 1.03
CA LEU A 33 -10.70 -1.60 -0.06
C LEU A 33 -10.14 -0.74 -1.19
N ILE A 34 -10.85 0.32 -1.60
CA ILE A 34 -10.38 1.23 -2.65
C ILE A 34 -9.10 1.94 -2.22
N ILE A 35 -9.04 2.47 -0.98
CA ILE A 35 -7.85 3.17 -0.47
C ILE A 35 -6.65 2.23 -0.45
N LEU A 36 -6.80 1.02 0.09
CA LEU A 36 -5.72 0.03 0.15
C LEU A 36 -5.26 -0.38 -1.26
N GLN A 37 -6.19 -0.59 -2.19
CA GLN A 37 -5.88 -0.94 -3.58
C GLN A 37 -5.13 0.18 -4.30
N VAL A 38 -5.59 1.44 -4.17
CA VAL A 38 -4.94 2.60 -4.77
C VAL A 38 -3.55 2.81 -4.18
N MET A 39 -3.41 2.69 -2.86
CA MET A 39 -2.12 2.81 -2.18
C MET A 39 -1.15 1.74 -2.67
N HIS A 40 -1.57 0.48 -2.71
CA HIS A 40 -0.72 -0.63 -3.18
C HIS A 40 -0.32 -0.48 -4.65
N SER A 41 -1.25 -0.09 -5.51
CA SER A 41 -0.95 0.12 -6.93
C SER A 41 -0.05 1.35 -7.17
N SER A 42 -0.24 2.43 -6.42
CA SER A 42 0.54 3.66 -6.56
C SER A 42 1.96 3.55 -6.00
N LEU A 43 2.18 2.65 -5.05
CA LEU A 43 3.43 2.51 -4.33
C LEU A 43 4.63 2.27 -5.26
N TYR A 44 4.47 1.40 -6.23
CA TYR A 44 5.53 0.98 -7.13
C TYR A 44 5.52 1.73 -8.47
N THR A 45 4.46 2.45 -8.81
CA THR A 45 4.34 3.11 -10.12
C THR A 45 5.52 4.06 -10.38
N SER A 46 5.88 4.88 -9.42
CA SER A 46 7.01 5.82 -9.55
C SER A 46 8.36 5.12 -9.70
N VAL A 47 8.54 3.99 -9.02
CA VAL A 47 9.76 3.17 -9.13
C VAL A 47 9.81 2.49 -10.48
N ASP A 48 8.70 1.93 -10.93
CA ASP A 48 8.60 1.24 -12.21
C ASP A 48 8.80 2.21 -13.39
N ASP A 49 8.22 3.41 -13.32
CA ASP A 49 8.42 4.46 -14.31
C ASP A 49 9.89 4.89 -14.38
N THR A 50 10.57 4.98 -13.23
CA THR A 50 12.00 5.29 -13.16
C THR A 50 12.82 4.17 -13.80
N LEU A 51 12.53 2.90 -13.48
CA LEU A 51 13.20 1.74 -14.09
C LEU A 51 12.98 1.67 -15.59
N HIS A 52 11.76 1.91 -16.07
CA HIS A 52 11.48 2.00 -17.50
C HIS A 52 12.20 3.17 -18.17
N GLY A 53 12.24 4.33 -17.52
CA GLY A 53 12.99 5.50 -18.02
C GLY A 53 14.48 5.21 -18.16
N LEU A 54 15.08 4.54 -17.20
CA LEU A 54 16.48 4.12 -17.24
C LEU A 54 16.72 3.03 -18.30
N SER A 55 15.80 2.06 -18.43
CA SER A 55 15.93 1.01 -19.44
C SER A 55 15.91 1.53 -20.88
N ASN A 56 15.23 2.65 -21.13
CA ASN A 56 15.21 3.32 -22.43
C ASN A 56 16.47 4.13 -22.72
N ASN A 57 17.38 4.28 -21.75
CA ASN A 57 18.63 5.03 -21.90
C ASN A 57 19.85 4.23 -21.40
N PRO A 58 20.34 3.24 -22.18
CA PRO A 58 21.47 2.40 -21.79
C PRO A 58 22.75 3.18 -21.49
N GLN A 59 22.97 4.29 -22.17
CA GLN A 59 24.15 5.12 -21.93
C GLN A 59 24.15 5.76 -20.55
N ALA A 60 23.00 6.25 -20.10
CA ALA A 60 22.84 6.80 -18.76
C ALA A 60 23.09 5.75 -17.69
N VAL A 61 22.61 4.52 -17.91
CA VAL A 61 22.82 3.40 -16.97
C VAL A 61 24.30 3.03 -16.83
N ILE A 62 25.03 2.95 -17.94
CA ILE A 62 26.48 2.66 -17.90
C ILE A 62 27.24 3.80 -17.20
N GLN A 63 26.87 5.05 -17.50
CA GLN A 63 27.51 6.20 -16.85
C GLN A 63 27.26 6.20 -15.33
N LEU A 64 26.07 5.80 -14.94
CA LEU A 64 25.69 5.63 -13.53
C LEU A 64 26.54 4.53 -12.86
N ALA A 65 26.71 3.38 -13.51
CA ALA A 65 27.56 2.29 -13.04
C ALA A 65 29.03 2.70 -12.89
N VAL A 66 29.57 3.42 -13.89
CA VAL A 66 30.98 3.90 -13.86
C VAL A 66 31.18 4.93 -12.74
N ASN A 67 30.27 5.88 -12.59
CA ASN A 67 30.34 6.88 -11.53
C ASN A 67 30.32 6.23 -10.15
N ARG A 68 29.47 5.23 -9.94
CA ARG A 68 29.40 4.45 -8.71
C ARG A 68 30.68 3.72 -8.39
N ALA A 69 31.23 3.01 -9.37
CA ALA A 69 32.51 2.32 -9.20
C ALA A 69 33.64 3.29 -8.87
N THR A 70 33.60 4.49 -9.43
CA THR A 70 34.63 5.53 -9.16
C THR A 70 34.50 6.10 -7.74
N GLU A 71 33.26 6.28 -7.24
CA GLU A 71 33.03 6.71 -5.86
C GLU A 71 33.48 5.65 -4.86
N GLU A 72 33.16 4.37 -5.10
CA GLU A 72 33.60 3.26 -4.24
C GLU A 72 35.12 3.15 -4.15
N ILE A 73 35.82 3.35 -5.29
CA ILE A 73 37.30 3.37 -5.30
C ILE A 73 37.84 4.54 -4.49
N LYS A 74 37.29 5.74 -4.62
CA LYS A 74 37.71 6.91 -3.84
C LYS A 74 37.45 6.73 -2.35
N ASP A 75 36.35 6.12 -1.95
CA ASP A 75 36.07 5.87 -0.54
C ASP A 75 37.02 4.83 0.04
N LEU A 76 37.43 3.82 -0.72
CA LEU A 76 38.46 2.85 -0.33
C LEU A 76 39.85 3.50 -0.23
N GLU A 77 40.20 4.42 -1.12
CA GLU A 77 41.48 5.14 -1.13
C GLU A 77 41.58 6.10 0.06
N ASN A 78 40.49 6.81 0.38
CA ASN A 78 40.39 7.67 1.55
C ASN A 78 40.46 6.86 2.85
N ALA A 79 39.85 5.70 2.93
CA ALA A 79 39.88 4.81 4.07
C ALA A 79 41.28 4.19 4.29
N ALA A 80 42.05 3.98 3.22
CA ALA A 80 43.43 3.47 3.31
C ALA A 80 44.44 4.52 3.78
N THR A 81 44.16 5.81 3.59
CA THR A 81 45.02 6.93 3.98
C THR A 81 44.73 7.43 5.40
N ASP A 82 43.57 7.18 5.96
CA ASP A 82 43.18 7.64 7.30
C ASP A 82 43.24 6.48 8.31
N THR A 83 44.34 6.35 9.02
CA THR A 83 44.59 5.34 10.06
C THR A 83 43.84 5.59 11.37
N SER A 84 43.00 6.59 11.45
CA SER A 84 42.13 6.87 12.60
C SER A 84 40.70 6.35 12.34
N LYS A 85 40.44 5.14 12.83
CA LYS A 85 39.13 4.58 13.21
C LYS A 85 37.89 5.37 12.70
N THR A 86 37.68 5.44 11.41
CA THR A 86 36.40 5.84 10.90
C THR A 86 35.72 4.56 10.40
N GLU A 87 34.64 4.14 11.07
CA GLU A 87 33.75 3.16 10.50
C GLU A 87 33.39 3.64 9.09
N ILE A 88 33.82 2.90 8.08
CA ILE A 88 33.42 3.14 6.70
C ILE A 88 31.92 2.92 6.66
N LYS A 89 31.17 3.99 6.88
CA LYS A 89 29.72 3.96 6.58
C LYS A 89 29.64 4.03 5.07
N PRO A 90 29.20 2.95 4.40
CA PRO A 90 28.98 3.01 2.97
C PRO A 90 28.05 4.19 2.71
N ASN A 91 28.45 5.07 1.80
CA ASN A 91 27.62 6.21 1.39
C ASN A 91 26.42 5.68 0.60
N VAL A 92 25.38 5.25 1.32
CA VAL A 92 24.14 4.63 0.77
C VAL A 92 23.22 5.74 0.22
N SER A 93 23.76 6.81 -0.31
CA SER A 93 22.96 7.98 -0.68
C SER A 93 22.18 7.85 -1.99
N SER A 94 22.30 6.77 -2.76
CA SER A 94 21.40 6.54 -3.88
C SER A 94 20.74 5.18 -3.77
N ASN A 95 19.40 5.19 -3.80
CA ASN A 95 18.58 3.99 -3.77
C ASN A 95 18.69 3.12 -5.05
N THR A 96 19.52 3.53 -6.02
CA THR A 96 19.63 2.88 -7.33
C THR A 96 21.00 2.22 -7.46
N GLU A 97 21.02 0.95 -7.73
CA GLU A 97 22.21 0.15 -8.00
C GLU A 97 22.22 -0.35 -9.45
N VAL A 98 23.40 -0.50 -10.02
CA VAL A 98 23.56 -1.00 -11.39
C VAL A 98 24.59 -2.12 -11.41
N ILE A 99 24.22 -3.25 -12.01
CA ILE A 99 25.10 -4.40 -12.19
C ILE A 99 25.27 -4.64 -13.68
N LEU A 100 26.49 -4.76 -14.15
CA LEU A 100 26.83 -5.00 -15.54
C LEU A 100 27.22 -6.46 -15.76
N PHE A 101 26.73 -7.05 -16.85
CA PHE A 101 26.95 -8.44 -17.21
C PHE A 101 27.50 -8.60 -18.62
N ASP A 102 28.27 -9.66 -18.81
CA ASP A 102 28.69 -10.11 -20.13
C ASP A 102 27.57 -10.90 -20.85
N LYS A 103 27.88 -11.43 -22.04
CA LYS A 103 26.96 -12.27 -22.84
C LYS A 103 26.56 -13.58 -22.14
N ASN A 104 27.31 -14.04 -21.14
CA ASN A 104 27.09 -15.26 -20.40
C ASN A 104 26.43 -15.02 -19.04
N PHE A 105 25.95 -13.79 -18.78
CA PHE A 105 25.44 -13.36 -17.47
C PHE A 105 26.48 -13.44 -16.34
N THR A 106 27.79 -13.34 -16.70
CA THR A 106 28.83 -13.16 -15.70
C THR A 106 28.90 -11.71 -15.29
N GLN A 107 28.91 -11.42 -14.00
CA GLN A 107 29.02 -10.07 -13.49
C GLN A 107 30.39 -9.47 -13.83
N LEU A 108 30.40 -8.38 -14.57
CA LEU A 108 31.61 -7.62 -14.90
C LEU A 108 31.87 -6.51 -13.89
N LEU A 109 30.82 -5.83 -13.46
CA LEU A 109 30.84 -4.84 -12.42
C LEU A 109 29.71 -5.18 -11.47
N SER A 110 30.05 -5.49 -10.24
CA SER A 110 29.07 -5.73 -9.17
C SER A 110 28.73 -4.39 -8.55
N GLY A 111 27.47 -4.18 -8.22
CA GLY A 111 27.08 -3.16 -7.27
C GLY A 111 27.73 -3.40 -5.91
N ASN A 112 27.44 -2.53 -4.97
CA ASN A 112 28.02 -2.54 -3.64
C ASN A 112 28.01 -3.96 -3.02
N ARG A 113 29.21 -4.50 -2.73
CA ARG A 113 29.38 -5.85 -2.17
C ARG A 113 28.71 -6.04 -0.81
N PHE A 114 28.55 -4.96 -0.06
CA PHE A 114 27.88 -4.97 1.25
C PHE A 114 26.38 -5.25 1.14
N LEU A 115 25.79 -5.04 -0.02
CA LEU A 115 24.36 -5.27 -0.27
C LEU A 115 24.05 -6.71 -0.70
N GLY A 116 25.05 -7.59 -0.84
CA GLY A 116 24.85 -9.00 -1.23
C GLY A 116 24.37 -9.19 -2.67
N LEU A 117 24.50 -8.17 -3.51
CA LEU A 117 24.06 -8.17 -4.92
C LEU A 117 24.98 -9.01 -5.83
N ASP A 118 26.12 -9.43 -5.33
CA ASP A 118 27.08 -10.33 -5.98
C ASP A 118 26.54 -11.75 -6.20
N LYS A 119 25.50 -12.14 -5.48
CA LYS A 119 24.90 -13.49 -5.51
C LYS A 119 23.70 -13.63 -6.44
N ILE A 120 23.28 -12.54 -7.10
CA ILE A 120 22.12 -12.55 -7.98
C ILE A 120 22.42 -13.37 -9.24
N LYS A 121 21.58 -14.37 -9.51
CA LYS A 121 21.59 -15.14 -10.76
C LYS A 121 20.46 -14.68 -11.65
N LEU A 122 20.79 -14.28 -12.85
CA LEU A 122 19.83 -13.77 -13.85
C LEU A 122 19.66 -14.75 -15.00
N GLU A 123 18.46 -14.77 -15.58
CA GLU A 123 18.15 -15.54 -16.75
C GLU A 123 17.66 -14.64 -17.89
N LYS A 124 17.92 -15.05 -19.13
CA LYS A 124 17.55 -14.28 -20.35
C LYS A 124 16.03 -14.02 -20.45
N LYS A 125 15.20 -14.89 -19.89
CA LYS A 125 13.74 -14.74 -19.90
C LYS A 125 13.23 -13.52 -19.10
N GLU A 126 14.08 -12.96 -18.25
CA GLU A 126 13.75 -11.82 -17.37
C GLU A 126 13.97 -10.47 -18.06
N LEU A 127 14.44 -10.48 -19.32
CA LEU A 127 14.80 -9.30 -20.07
C LEU A 127 13.58 -8.41 -20.33
N GLY A 128 13.67 -7.12 -19.95
CA GLY A 128 12.62 -6.13 -20.15
C GLY A 128 11.46 -6.20 -19.15
N HIS A 129 11.44 -7.16 -18.23
CA HIS A 129 10.43 -7.27 -17.19
C HIS A 129 10.92 -6.70 -15.88
N ILE A 130 10.03 -5.99 -15.16
CA ILE A 130 10.29 -5.53 -13.80
C ILE A 130 9.81 -6.62 -12.83
N TYR A 131 10.67 -7.01 -11.92
CA TYR A 131 10.33 -7.96 -10.86
C TYR A 131 11.00 -7.58 -9.55
N GLN A 132 10.47 -8.14 -8.47
CA GLN A 132 10.96 -7.90 -7.12
C GLN A 132 11.91 -9.02 -6.72
N ILE A 133 13.03 -8.64 -6.11
CA ILE A 133 13.99 -9.57 -5.52
C ILE A 133 14.22 -9.24 -4.06
N GLN A 134 14.52 -10.28 -3.29
CA GLN A 134 14.90 -10.17 -1.88
C GLN A 134 16.36 -10.59 -1.76
N VAL A 135 17.15 -9.76 -1.11
CA VAL A 135 18.59 -9.98 -0.93
C VAL A 135 18.94 -9.77 0.53
N PHE A 136 19.84 -10.57 1.06
CA PHE A 136 20.39 -10.36 2.40
C PHE A 136 21.71 -9.60 2.28
N ASN A 137 21.78 -8.43 2.92
CA ASN A 137 23.00 -7.65 2.98
C ASN A 137 24.04 -8.32 3.87
N SER A 138 25.26 -7.79 3.89
CA SER A 138 26.39 -8.34 4.69
C SER A 138 26.13 -8.30 6.21
N TYR A 139 25.13 -7.55 6.65
CA TYR A 139 24.71 -7.47 8.06
C TYR A 139 23.58 -8.44 8.39
N GLY A 140 23.14 -9.26 7.43
CA GLY A 140 22.05 -10.21 7.59
C GLY A 140 20.66 -9.58 7.58
N GLN A 141 20.54 -8.32 7.16
CA GLN A 141 19.25 -7.66 6.99
C GLN A 141 18.68 -7.96 5.62
N GLU A 142 17.38 -8.22 5.57
CA GLU A 142 16.66 -8.42 4.33
C GLU A 142 16.37 -7.08 3.66
N GLU A 143 16.74 -6.98 2.41
CA GLU A 143 16.50 -5.82 1.57
C GLU A 143 15.69 -6.22 0.33
N ILE A 144 14.74 -5.38 -0.03
CA ILE A 144 13.82 -5.60 -1.14
C ILE A 144 14.18 -4.62 -2.26
N TYR A 145 14.43 -5.18 -3.43
CA TYR A 145 14.74 -4.41 -4.64
C TYR A 145 13.72 -4.69 -5.74
N ARG A 146 13.37 -3.65 -6.47
CA ARG A 146 12.74 -3.80 -7.79
C ARG A 146 13.81 -3.68 -8.84
N MET A 147 13.81 -4.61 -9.79
CA MET A 147 14.87 -4.75 -10.78
C MET A 147 14.31 -4.85 -12.19
N ILE A 148 15.03 -4.26 -13.14
CA ILE A 148 14.84 -4.46 -14.57
C ILE A 148 16.15 -4.91 -15.19
N LEU A 149 16.08 -5.96 -16.02
CA LEU A 149 17.20 -6.42 -16.84
C LEU A 149 17.05 -5.89 -18.26
N MET A 150 18.08 -5.25 -18.78
CA MET A 150 18.09 -4.64 -20.12
C MET A 150 19.31 -5.06 -20.93
N GLU A 151 19.17 -5.06 -22.26
CA GLU A 151 20.28 -5.26 -23.19
C GLU A 151 20.95 -3.91 -23.50
N THR A 152 22.28 -3.88 -23.36
CA THR A 152 23.07 -2.70 -23.69
C THR A 152 23.69 -2.87 -25.08
N ASN A 153 23.12 -2.20 -26.09
CA ASN A 153 23.63 -2.23 -27.47
C ASN A 153 24.86 -1.33 -27.66
N ILE A 154 25.79 -1.29 -26.70
CA ILE A 154 26.98 -0.45 -26.80
C ILE A 154 28.13 -1.28 -27.37
N SER A 155 28.32 -1.16 -28.67
CA SER A 155 29.44 -1.72 -29.38
C SER A 155 30.70 -0.87 -29.17
N SER A 156 31.19 -0.76 -27.95
CA SER A 156 32.53 -0.20 -27.74
C SER A 156 33.53 -1.34 -27.71
N VAL A 157 34.56 -1.19 -28.51
CA VAL A 157 35.62 -2.18 -28.84
C VAL A 157 36.39 -2.72 -27.59
N SER A 158 36.15 -2.19 -26.41
CA SER A 158 36.88 -2.50 -25.18
C SER A 158 36.08 -3.20 -24.07
N THR A 159 34.75 -3.26 -24.14
CA THR A 159 33.96 -3.80 -23.04
C THR A 159 32.98 -4.84 -23.51
N ASN A 160 33.10 -6.08 -22.99
CA ASN A 160 32.17 -7.18 -23.24
C ASN A 160 30.81 -7.00 -22.53
N ILE A 161 30.39 -5.76 -22.25
CA ILE A 161 29.12 -5.47 -21.55
C ILE A 161 27.98 -5.72 -22.53
N LYS A 162 27.12 -6.67 -22.21
CA LYS A 162 25.94 -7.00 -23.02
C LYS A 162 24.63 -6.71 -22.31
N TYR A 163 24.57 -6.91 -21.00
CA TYR A 163 23.37 -6.69 -20.21
C TYR A 163 23.68 -5.80 -19.03
N ALA A 164 22.66 -5.03 -18.61
CA ALA A 164 22.69 -4.28 -17.38
C ALA A 164 21.43 -4.57 -16.56
N ALA A 165 21.58 -4.80 -15.28
CA ALA A 165 20.49 -4.83 -14.34
C ALA A 165 20.49 -3.53 -13.53
N VAL A 166 19.36 -2.84 -13.53
CA VAL A 166 19.12 -1.67 -12.68
C VAL A 166 18.23 -2.07 -11.54
N LEU A 167 18.65 -1.79 -10.33
CA LEU A 167 17.96 -2.14 -9.10
C LEU A 167 17.66 -0.89 -8.29
N ILE A 168 16.44 -0.78 -7.79
CA ILE A 168 16.04 0.29 -6.87
C ILE A 168 15.61 -0.35 -5.55
N ASN A 169 16.25 0.09 -4.46
CA ASN A 169 15.91 -0.37 -3.13
C ASN A 169 14.54 0.18 -2.71
N THR A 170 13.61 -0.72 -2.44
CA THR A 170 12.23 -0.41 -2.02
C THR A 170 11.95 -0.76 -0.56
N SER A 171 12.95 -1.20 0.21
CA SER A 171 12.78 -1.62 1.61
C SER A 171 12.19 -0.53 2.50
N GLN A 172 12.65 0.72 2.33
CA GLN A 172 12.09 1.86 3.08
C GLN A 172 10.65 2.19 2.66
N LEU A 173 10.36 2.05 1.37
CA LEU A 173 9.04 2.26 0.80
C LEU A 173 8.05 1.20 1.32
N GLU A 174 8.47 -0.05 1.36
CA GLU A 174 7.72 -1.16 1.95
C GLU A 174 7.42 -0.93 3.44
N GLN A 175 8.44 -0.56 4.23
CA GLN A 175 8.27 -0.26 5.64
C GLN A 175 7.35 0.94 5.89
N ALA A 176 7.46 1.99 5.08
CA ALA A 176 6.57 3.14 5.14
C ALA A 176 5.12 2.74 4.80
N SER A 177 4.94 1.92 3.77
CA SER A 177 3.64 1.38 3.38
C SER A 177 2.98 0.60 4.50
N GLN A 178 3.68 -0.32 5.14
CA GLN A 178 3.15 -1.10 6.26
C GLN A 178 2.69 -0.20 7.42
N LYS A 179 3.42 0.86 7.73
CA LYS A 179 3.02 1.84 8.75
C LYS A 179 1.75 2.60 8.33
N HIS A 180 1.65 2.98 7.07
CA HIS A 180 0.46 3.65 6.55
C HIS A 180 -0.77 2.72 6.53
N GLU A 181 -0.60 1.44 6.18
CA GLU A 181 -1.66 0.43 6.27
C GLU A 181 -2.20 0.30 7.70
N GLN A 182 -1.31 0.18 8.69
CA GLN A 182 -1.71 0.12 10.10
C GLN A 182 -2.49 1.37 10.52
N LEU A 183 -2.05 2.56 10.09
CA LEU A 183 -2.72 3.81 10.39
C LEU A 183 -4.10 3.86 9.73
N ILE A 184 -4.24 3.44 8.48
CA ILE A 184 -5.53 3.33 7.77
C ILE A 184 -6.48 2.40 8.53
N VAL A 185 -6.02 1.24 8.97
CA VAL A 185 -6.84 0.29 9.72
C VAL A 185 -7.33 0.90 11.04
N ILE A 186 -6.46 1.61 11.79
CA ILE A 186 -6.84 2.28 13.04
C ILE A 186 -7.90 3.37 12.79
N VAL A 187 -7.68 4.21 11.77
CA VAL A 187 -8.62 5.27 11.39
C VAL A 187 -9.97 4.67 10.98
N MET A 188 -9.96 3.63 10.16
CA MET A 188 -11.19 2.96 9.73
C MET A 188 -11.94 2.29 10.88
N ALA A 189 -11.22 1.67 11.83
CA ALA A 189 -11.82 1.13 13.04
C ALA A 189 -12.52 2.21 13.88
N SER A 190 -11.93 3.41 13.98
CA SER A 190 -12.56 4.54 14.67
C SER A 190 -13.84 5.02 13.96
N PHE A 191 -13.86 5.05 12.63
CA PHE A 191 -15.08 5.36 11.86
C PHE A 191 -16.16 4.28 12.05
N TRP A 192 -15.78 3.02 12.16
CA TRP A 192 -16.74 1.95 12.46
C TRP A 192 -17.40 2.12 13.83
N ILE A 193 -16.64 2.47 14.86
CA ILE A 193 -17.18 2.77 16.19
C ILE A 193 -18.12 3.99 16.11
N LEU A 194 -17.72 5.04 15.41
CA LEU A 194 -18.54 6.23 15.23
C LEU A 194 -19.83 5.92 14.48
N SER A 195 -19.77 5.09 13.44
CA SER A 195 -20.97 4.67 12.68
C SER A 195 -21.93 3.83 13.52
N LEU A 196 -21.42 3.01 14.42
CA LEU A 196 -22.23 2.26 15.36
C LEU A 196 -22.99 3.20 16.29
N LEU A 197 -22.30 4.18 16.87
CA LEU A 197 -22.95 5.20 17.72
C LEU A 197 -23.98 6.04 16.96
N ALA A 198 -23.63 6.47 15.75
CA ALA A 198 -24.54 7.22 14.88
C ALA A 198 -25.79 6.40 14.50
N SER A 199 -25.63 5.12 14.18
CA SER A 199 -26.74 4.22 13.85
C SER A 199 -27.69 4.01 15.03
N LEU A 200 -27.13 3.86 16.24
CA LEU A 200 -27.92 3.77 17.46
C LEU A 200 -28.69 5.07 17.75
N TYR A 201 -28.05 6.21 17.54
CA TYR A 201 -28.70 7.52 17.71
C TYR A 201 -29.82 7.72 16.70
N LEU A 202 -29.55 7.48 15.42
CA LEU A 202 -30.52 7.61 14.32
C LEU A 202 -31.72 6.67 14.51
N ALA A 203 -31.50 5.42 14.92
CA ALA A 203 -32.58 4.49 15.19
C ALA A 203 -33.55 5.04 16.25
N ARG A 204 -33.00 5.62 17.34
CA ARG A 204 -33.82 6.20 18.41
C ARG A 204 -34.57 7.45 17.99
N VAL A 205 -33.91 8.35 17.24
CA VAL A 205 -34.51 9.62 16.83
C VAL A 205 -35.55 9.43 15.73
N SER A 206 -35.33 8.52 14.79
CA SER A 206 -36.25 8.28 13.65
C SER A 206 -37.51 7.51 14.03
N VAL A 207 -37.42 6.60 14.99
CA VAL A 207 -38.57 5.73 15.35
C VAL A 207 -39.57 6.44 16.26
N ARG A 208 -39.11 7.29 17.18
CA ARG A 208 -39.99 7.97 18.14
C ARG A 208 -41.09 8.81 17.49
N PRO A 209 -40.82 9.76 16.58
CA PRO A 209 -41.88 10.59 15.96
C PRO A 209 -42.82 9.77 15.07
N LEU A 210 -42.32 8.69 14.44
CA LEU A 210 -43.16 7.79 13.63
C LEU A 210 -44.18 7.08 14.48
N LEU A 211 -43.77 6.56 15.65
CA LEU A 211 -44.66 5.89 16.59
C LEU A 211 -45.70 6.82 17.18
N GLU A 212 -45.33 8.06 17.55
CA GLU A 212 -46.25 9.08 18.02
C GLU A 212 -47.31 9.43 16.95
N SER A 213 -46.89 9.55 15.68
CA SER A 213 -47.79 9.80 14.56
C SER A 213 -48.75 8.64 14.35
N MET A 214 -48.28 7.42 14.39
CA MET A 214 -49.13 6.22 14.26
C MET A 214 -50.14 6.09 15.41
N GLN A 215 -49.73 6.37 16.65
CA GLN A 215 -50.63 6.38 17.80
C GLN A 215 -51.71 7.43 17.65
N LYS A 216 -51.39 8.64 17.22
CA LYS A 216 -52.37 9.70 16.93
C LYS A 216 -53.35 9.30 15.84
N GLN A 217 -52.89 8.68 14.76
CA GLN A 217 -53.77 8.17 13.70
C GLN A 217 -54.67 7.04 14.22
N GLN A 218 -54.16 6.15 15.01
CA GLN A 218 -54.92 5.03 15.57
C GLN A 218 -56.00 5.53 16.55
N SER A 219 -55.67 6.48 17.43
CA SER A 219 -56.65 7.10 18.34
C SER A 219 -57.72 7.89 17.57
N PHE A 220 -57.32 8.55 16.48
CA PHE A 220 -58.28 9.26 15.62
C PHE A 220 -59.29 8.30 14.98
N VAL A 221 -58.80 7.16 14.42
CA VAL A 221 -59.67 6.13 13.81
C VAL A 221 -60.59 5.50 14.85
N GLU A 222 -60.07 5.24 16.06
CA GLU A 222 -60.81 4.67 17.16
C GLU A 222 -61.94 5.62 17.63
N ASN A 223 -61.64 6.91 17.81
CA ASN A 223 -62.62 7.94 18.16
C ASN A 223 -63.65 8.14 17.05
N ALA A 224 -63.23 8.24 15.80
CA ALA A 224 -64.16 8.33 14.66
C ALA A 224 -65.09 7.11 14.55
N SER A 225 -64.59 5.93 14.83
CA SER A 225 -65.41 4.68 14.85
C SER A 225 -66.40 4.67 16.00
N HIS A 226 -66.08 5.25 17.14
CA HIS A 226 -66.98 5.42 18.26
C HIS A 226 -68.08 6.44 17.96
N GLU A 227 -67.77 7.58 17.36
CA GLU A 227 -68.75 8.60 17.01
C GLU A 227 -69.70 8.11 15.90
N LEU A 228 -69.21 7.34 14.94
CA LEU A 228 -70.06 6.74 13.89
C LEU A 228 -70.92 5.59 14.40
N ARG A 229 -70.61 5.04 15.56
CA ARG A 229 -71.43 3.99 16.21
C ARG A 229 -72.56 4.51 17.10
N THR A 230 -72.57 5.83 17.37
CA THR A 230 -73.66 6.43 18.09
C THR A 230 -74.95 6.33 17.23
N PRO A 231 -75.92 5.51 17.59
CA PRO A 231 -77.10 5.33 16.74
C PRO A 231 -77.91 6.62 16.69
N LEU A 232 -78.28 7.01 15.46
CA LEU A 232 -79.37 7.93 15.19
C LEU A 232 -80.56 7.45 15.95
N ALA A 233 -80.88 8.02 17.11
CA ALA A 233 -82.16 7.89 17.79
C ALA A 233 -83.09 9.00 17.31
#